data_8f71bce17293bbb62ebecc9a4ccce82b
#
_entry.id   8f71bce17293bbb62ebecc9a4ccce82b
#
_cell.length_a   1.000
_cell.length_b   1.000
_cell.length_c   1.000
_cell.angle_alpha   90.00
_cell.angle_beta   90.00
_cell.angle_gamma   90.00
#
_symmetry.space_group_name_H-M   'P 1'
#
loop_
_entity.id
_entity.type
_entity.pdbx_description
1 polymer ?
#
loop_
_entity_poly.entity_id
_entity_poly.type
_entity_poly.pdbx_seq_one_letter_code
_entity_poly.pdbx_strand_id
1 'polypeptide(L)'
;MPQPYVIEASNLHLTFETNDGPVNALSDVNLTVKKGDFVSFIGPSGCGKTTLLRVLADLDKPTSGEVTVNGVSPRDARMARAYGYVFQAAGLYPWRNISSNIKLPLEIMGYSKSEQNSRVSKVLELVELTGFEKKFP
;
A
#
# COMPACT_ATOMS: atom_id res chain seq x y z
N MET A 1 20.38 -16.76 -6.84
CA MET A 1 20.85 -15.67 -5.97
C MET A 1 19.64 -14.91 -5.44
N PRO A 2 19.62 -14.51 -4.18
CA PRO A 2 18.51 -13.66 -3.70
C PRO A 2 18.51 -12.38 -4.51
N GLN A 3 17.34 -11.94 -4.95
CA GLN A 3 17.18 -10.67 -5.64
C GLN A 3 17.58 -9.52 -4.69
N PRO A 4 18.53 -8.66 -5.07
CA PRO A 4 19.02 -7.59 -4.19
C PRO A 4 17.97 -6.49 -3.97
N TYR A 5 16.98 -6.40 -4.87
CA TYR A 5 15.97 -5.36 -4.88
C TYR A 5 14.60 -5.92 -4.50
N VAL A 6 13.90 -5.17 -3.66
CA VAL A 6 12.49 -5.45 -3.31
C VAL A 6 11.52 -4.70 -4.22
N ILE A 7 11.97 -3.61 -4.84
CA ILE A 7 11.22 -2.89 -5.87
C ILE A 7 12.18 -2.59 -7.01
N GLU A 8 11.74 -2.87 -8.23
CA GLU A 8 12.41 -2.45 -9.46
C GLU A 8 11.34 -1.92 -10.42
N ALA A 9 11.57 -0.73 -10.95
CA ALA A 9 10.77 -0.14 -12.01
C ALA A 9 11.69 0.38 -13.11
N SER A 10 11.35 0.12 -14.36
CA SER A 10 12.12 0.51 -15.54
C SER A 10 11.21 1.10 -16.60
N ASN A 11 11.57 2.31 -17.05
CA ASN A 11 10.85 3.06 -18.08
C ASN A 11 9.33 3.07 -17.85
N LEU A 12 8.93 3.29 -16.59
CA LEU A 12 7.54 3.19 -16.17
C LEU A 12 6.77 4.44 -16.59
N HIS A 13 5.68 4.24 -17.31
CA HIS A 13 4.78 5.30 -17.75
C HIS A 13 3.36 4.99 -17.29
N LEU A 14 2.62 6.03 -16.92
CA LEU A 14 1.19 5.95 -16.68
C LEU A 14 0.49 7.20 -17.20
N THR A 15 -0.42 7.01 -18.12
CA THR A 15 -1.29 8.04 -18.69
C THR A 15 -2.74 7.70 -18.37
N PHE A 16 -3.46 8.63 -17.78
CA PHE A 16 -4.89 8.55 -17.59
C PHE A 16 -5.63 9.21 -18.75
N GLU A 17 -6.59 8.50 -19.33
CA GLU A 17 -7.54 9.12 -20.28
C GLU A 17 -8.61 9.86 -19.49
N THR A 18 -8.75 11.16 -19.75
CA THR A 18 -9.78 12.01 -19.12
C THR A 18 -10.64 12.67 -20.17
N ASN A 19 -11.79 13.22 -19.76
CA ASN A 19 -12.68 13.95 -20.67
C ASN A 19 -12.01 15.16 -21.32
N ASP A 20 -11.00 15.72 -20.66
CA ASP A 20 -10.24 16.88 -21.14
C ASP A 20 -8.94 16.48 -21.90
N GLY A 21 -8.77 15.19 -22.16
CA GLY A 21 -7.61 14.61 -22.85
C GLY A 21 -6.70 13.79 -21.94
N PRO A 22 -5.62 13.22 -22.49
CA PRO A 22 -4.72 12.35 -21.74
C PRO A 22 -3.88 13.14 -20.73
N VAL A 23 -3.75 12.59 -19.52
CA VAL A 23 -2.92 13.15 -18.45
C VAL A 23 -1.78 12.19 -18.14
N ASN A 24 -0.55 12.61 -18.42
CA ASN A 24 0.66 11.84 -18.10
C ASN A 24 0.98 11.98 -16.61
N ALA A 25 0.65 10.97 -15.84
CA ALA A 25 0.88 10.94 -14.40
C ALA A 25 2.29 10.44 -14.03
N LEU A 26 2.84 9.51 -14.83
CA LEU A 26 4.20 9.01 -14.69
C LEU A 26 4.86 8.99 -16.07
N SER A 27 6.11 9.43 -16.16
CA SER A 27 6.89 9.43 -17.38
C SER A 27 8.31 8.98 -17.10
N ASP A 28 8.73 7.91 -17.75
CA ASP A 28 10.08 7.33 -17.68
C ASP A 28 10.61 7.18 -16.24
N VAL A 29 9.79 6.63 -15.35
CA VAL A 29 10.20 6.42 -13.97
C VAL A 29 11.07 5.17 -13.88
N ASN A 30 12.28 5.36 -13.35
CA ASN A 30 13.24 4.31 -13.08
C ASN A 30 13.55 4.33 -11.58
N LEU A 31 13.35 3.22 -10.89
CA LEU A 31 13.49 3.11 -9.44
C LEU A 31 13.98 1.72 -9.04
N THR A 32 14.94 1.68 -8.13
CA THR A 32 15.35 0.45 -7.45
C THR A 32 15.37 0.69 -5.94
N VAL A 33 14.81 -0.25 -5.18
CA VAL A 33 14.81 -0.23 -3.71
C VAL A 33 15.33 -1.56 -3.21
N LYS A 34 16.33 -1.53 -2.35
CA LYS A 34 16.91 -2.73 -1.72
C LYS A 34 16.14 -3.14 -0.49
N LYS A 35 16.28 -4.39 -0.12
CA LYS A 35 15.73 -4.89 1.14
C LYS A 35 16.32 -4.13 2.33
N GLY A 36 15.46 -3.57 3.17
CA GLY A 36 15.84 -2.80 4.35
C GLY A 36 16.03 -1.30 4.11
N ASP A 37 15.94 -0.82 2.86
CA ASP A 37 16.00 0.60 2.58
C ASP A 37 14.78 1.33 3.15
N PHE A 38 15.00 2.55 3.60
CA PHE A 38 13.97 3.55 3.87
C PHE A 38 14.03 4.63 2.78
N VAL A 39 12.99 4.70 1.95
CA VAL A 39 12.93 5.59 0.79
C VAL A 39 11.82 6.61 0.95
N SER A 40 12.14 7.89 0.72
CA SER A 40 11.16 8.99 0.73
C SER A 40 11.03 9.61 -0.65
N PHE A 41 9.80 9.81 -1.12
CA PHE A 41 9.51 10.59 -2.32
C PHE A 41 9.17 12.03 -1.93
N ILE A 42 9.96 12.97 -2.40
CA ILE A 42 9.79 14.40 -2.13
C ILE A 42 9.50 15.11 -3.45
N GLY A 43 8.49 15.97 -3.45
CA GLY A 43 8.12 16.76 -4.61
C GLY A 43 6.81 17.52 -4.41
N PRO A 44 6.47 18.44 -5.31
CA PRO A 44 5.24 19.22 -5.22
C PRO A 44 3.99 18.33 -5.32
N SER A 45 2.86 18.90 -4.91
CA SER A 45 1.56 18.23 -5.09
C SER A 45 1.30 17.95 -6.57
N GLY A 46 0.76 16.78 -6.87
CA GLY A 46 0.42 16.38 -8.24
C GLY A 46 1.59 15.90 -9.12
N CYS A 47 2.81 15.74 -8.57
CA CYS A 47 3.96 15.26 -9.37
C CYS A 47 4.03 13.72 -9.52
N GLY A 48 3.03 12.96 -9.07
CA GLY A 48 2.94 11.52 -9.31
C GLY A 48 3.41 10.61 -8.17
N LYS A 49 3.79 11.14 -7.00
CA LYS A 49 4.27 10.33 -5.86
C LYS A 49 3.27 9.25 -5.43
N THR A 50 2.03 9.65 -5.19
CA THR A 50 0.95 8.73 -4.82
C THR A 50 0.62 7.76 -5.97
N THR A 51 0.65 8.24 -7.20
CA THR A 51 0.40 7.42 -8.40
C THR A 51 1.46 6.32 -8.53
N LEU A 52 2.72 6.63 -8.31
CA LEU A 52 3.79 5.64 -8.31
C LEU A 52 3.55 4.56 -7.23
N LEU A 53 3.25 4.97 -5.99
CA LEU A 53 2.95 4.03 -4.91
C LEU A 53 1.73 3.14 -5.25
N ARG A 54 0.71 3.68 -5.91
CA ARG A 54 -0.47 2.92 -6.34
C ARG A 54 -0.13 1.89 -7.42
N VAL A 55 0.77 2.21 -8.35
CA VAL A 55 1.26 1.24 -9.35
C VAL A 55 2.05 0.13 -8.67
N LEU A 56 2.96 0.45 -7.74
CA LEU A 56 3.72 -0.54 -6.98
C LEU A 56 2.80 -1.49 -6.18
N ALA A 57 1.65 -0.99 -5.73
CA ALA A 57 0.65 -1.73 -4.98
C ALA A 57 -0.44 -2.40 -5.86
N ASP A 58 -0.27 -2.47 -7.18
CA ASP A 58 -1.27 -3.00 -8.13
C ASP A 58 -2.67 -2.39 -7.96
N LEU A 59 -2.75 -1.13 -7.54
CA LEU A 59 -4.00 -0.36 -7.46
C LEU A 59 -4.26 0.40 -8.76
N ASP A 60 -3.21 0.77 -9.48
CA ASP A 60 -3.25 1.29 -10.85
C ASP A 60 -2.29 0.48 -11.71
N LYS A 61 -2.61 0.35 -12.99
CA LYS A 61 -1.76 -0.36 -13.95
C LYS A 61 -0.97 0.64 -14.79
N PRO A 62 0.33 0.41 -14.99
CA PRO A 62 1.12 1.25 -15.89
C PRO A 62 0.64 1.12 -17.34
N THR A 63 0.79 2.18 -18.11
CA THR A 63 0.53 2.18 -19.55
C THR A 63 1.64 1.44 -20.28
N SER A 64 2.89 1.60 -19.83
CA SER A 64 4.07 0.90 -20.34
C SER A 64 5.19 0.88 -19.31
N GLY A 65 6.26 0.15 -19.63
CA GLY A 65 7.38 -0.10 -18.75
C GLY A 65 7.16 -1.35 -17.90
N GLU A 66 8.15 -1.64 -17.07
CA GLU A 66 8.14 -2.83 -16.23
C GLU A 66 8.26 -2.46 -14.76
N VAL A 67 7.61 -3.24 -13.91
CA VAL A 67 7.71 -3.09 -12.46
C VAL A 67 7.62 -4.46 -11.78
N THR A 68 8.49 -4.68 -10.81
CA THR A 68 8.45 -5.86 -9.96
C THR A 68 8.49 -5.47 -8.47
N VAL A 69 7.85 -6.29 -7.66
CA VAL A 69 7.86 -6.20 -6.19
C VAL A 69 8.26 -7.56 -5.64
N ASN A 70 9.36 -7.63 -4.90
CA ASN A 70 9.99 -8.88 -4.45
C ASN A 70 10.25 -9.87 -5.60
N GLY A 71 10.61 -9.36 -6.80
CA GLY A 71 10.92 -10.17 -7.97
C GLY A 71 9.72 -10.77 -8.70
N VAL A 72 8.49 -10.42 -8.30
CA VAL A 72 7.25 -10.86 -8.97
C VAL A 72 6.43 -9.65 -9.44
N SER A 73 5.38 -9.87 -10.21
CA SER A 73 4.50 -8.78 -10.62
C SER A 73 3.83 -8.12 -9.40
N PRO A 74 3.49 -6.82 -9.45
CA PRO A 74 2.74 -6.16 -8.36
C PRO A 74 1.44 -6.91 -8.00
N ARG A 75 0.77 -7.50 -8.99
CA ARG A 75 -0.42 -8.32 -8.78
C ARG A 75 -0.11 -9.56 -7.93
N ASP A 76 0.95 -10.28 -8.26
CA ASP A 76 1.32 -11.51 -7.53
C ASP A 76 1.78 -11.16 -6.12
N ALA A 77 2.53 -10.08 -5.95
CA ALA A 77 2.91 -9.56 -4.63
C ALA A 77 1.68 -9.19 -3.79
N ARG A 78 0.67 -8.54 -4.39
CA ARG A 78 -0.60 -8.21 -3.72
C ARG A 78 -1.37 -9.48 -3.34
N MET A 79 -1.50 -10.44 -4.25
CA MET A 79 -2.18 -11.71 -3.98
C MET A 79 -1.47 -12.52 -2.88
N ALA A 80 -0.15 -12.47 -2.85
CA ALA A 80 0.68 -13.09 -1.79
C ALA A 80 0.68 -12.27 -0.48
N ARG A 81 0.03 -11.09 -0.44
CA ARG A 81 0.04 -10.18 0.73
C ARG A 81 1.44 -9.81 1.19
N ALA A 82 2.34 -9.60 0.24
CA ALA A 82 3.77 -9.39 0.48
C ALA A 82 4.13 -7.98 1.01
N TYR A 83 3.17 -7.06 1.06
CA TYR A 83 3.36 -5.69 1.54
C TYR A 83 2.12 -5.17 2.28
N GLY A 84 2.31 -4.09 3.05
CA GLY A 84 1.24 -3.27 3.60
C GLY A 84 1.15 -1.92 2.87
N TYR A 85 -0.04 -1.35 2.80
CA TYR A 85 -0.28 -0.04 2.20
C TYR A 85 -1.06 0.85 3.17
N VAL A 86 -0.54 2.05 3.42
CA VAL A 86 -1.22 3.06 4.24
C VAL A 86 -1.69 4.19 3.34
N PHE A 87 -3.01 4.41 3.30
CA PHE A 87 -3.62 5.48 2.50
C PHE A 87 -3.44 6.84 3.17
N GLN A 88 -3.43 7.90 2.37
CA GLN A 88 -3.37 9.28 2.87
C GLN A 88 -4.63 9.65 3.65
N ALA A 89 -5.80 9.22 3.18
CA ALA A 89 -7.05 9.38 3.90
C ALA A 89 -7.20 8.28 4.97
N ALA A 90 -7.73 8.64 6.13
CA ALA A 90 -8.09 7.66 7.15
C ALA A 90 -9.22 6.76 6.61
N GLY A 91 -8.91 5.52 6.27
CA GLY A 91 -9.85 4.55 5.71
C GLY A 91 -10.70 3.82 6.77
N LEU A 92 -10.98 4.47 7.90
CA LEU A 92 -11.78 3.87 8.97
C LEU A 92 -13.28 4.01 8.68
N TYR A 93 -14.03 2.96 8.97
CA TYR A 93 -15.49 2.98 8.88
C TYR A 93 -16.08 3.64 10.13
N PRO A 94 -16.81 4.76 10.01
CA PRO A 94 -17.34 5.51 11.15
C PRO A 94 -18.41 4.75 11.94
N TRP A 95 -19.06 3.75 11.34
CA TRP A 95 -20.04 2.87 12.02
C TRP A 95 -19.41 1.66 12.73
N ARG A 96 -18.11 1.48 12.64
CA ARG A 96 -17.34 0.45 13.34
C ARG A 96 -16.46 1.09 14.41
N ASN A 97 -16.41 0.50 15.60
CA ASN A 97 -15.46 0.94 16.61
C ASN A 97 -14.01 0.64 16.19
N ILE A 98 -13.05 1.18 16.93
CA ILE A 98 -11.63 1.05 16.63
C ILE A 98 -11.20 -0.42 16.54
N SER A 99 -11.57 -1.24 17.54
CA SER A 99 -11.26 -2.67 17.53
C SER A 99 -11.81 -3.37 16.27
N SER A 100 -13.05 -3.08 15.91
CA SER A 100 -13.71 -3.67 14.72
C SER A 100 -13.08 -3.20 13.41
N ASN A 101 -12.66 -1.95 13.33
CA ASN A 101 -11.91 -1.42 12.18
C ASN A 101 -10.58 -2.15 12.00
N ILE A 102 -9.80 -2.30 13.08
CA ILE A 102 -8.50 -3.00 13.05
C ILE A 102 -8.70 -4.49 12.71
N LYS A 103 -9.79 -5.11 13.14
CA LYS A 103 -10.09 -6.52 12.85
C LYS A 103 -10.46 -6.78 11.39
N LEU A 104 -11.00 -5.80 10.70
CA LEU A 104 -11.55 -6.01 9.35
C LEU A 104 -10.61 -6.75 8.38
N PRO A 105 -9.33 -6.35 8.20
CA PRO A 105 -8.43 -7.09 7.34
C PRO A 105 -8.17 -8.52 7.85
N LEU A 106 -8.17 -8.74 9.16
CA LEU A 106 -7.98 -10.07 9.73
C LEU A 106 -9.22 -10.95 9.52
N GLU A 107 -10.42 -10.37 9.57
CA GLU A 107 -11.69 -11.05 9.21
C GLU A 107 -11.64 -11.52 7.75
N ILE A 108 -11.25 -10.62 6.83
CA ILE A 108 -11.11 -10.92 5.39
C ILE A 108 -10.06 -12.01 5.14
N MET A 109 -8.99 -12.02 5.92
CA MET A 109 -7.93 -13.03 5.83
C MET A 109 -8.30 -14.36 6.48
N GLY A 110 -9.44 -14.46 7.17
CA GLY A 110 -9.90 -15.70 7.80
C GLY A 110 -9.21 -16.06 9.12
N TYR A 111 -8.60 -15.08 9.81
CA TYR A 111 -8.03 -15.33 11.13
C TYR A 111 -9.10 -15.68 12.17
N SER A 112 -8.76 -16.59 13.10
CA SER A 112 -9.65 -16.93 14.21
C SER A 112 -9.92 -15.71 15.11
N LYS A 113 -11.07 -15.71 15.80
CA LYS A 113 -11.42 -14.62 16.74
C LYS A 113 -10.38 -14.40 17.82
N SER A 114 -9.75 -15.45 18.30
CA SER A 114 -8.68 -15.40 19.30
C SER A 114 -7.46 -14.65 18.76
N GLU A 115 -7.02 -14.99 17.55
CA GLU A 115 -5.89 -14.32 16.88
C GLU A 115 -6.20 -12.86 16.56
N GLN A 116 -7.42 -12.58 16.09
CA GLN A 116 -7.86 -11.20 15.85
C GLN A 116 -7.75 -10.35 17.12
N ASN A 117 -8.28 -10.86 18.25
CA ASN A 117 -8.22 -10.16 19.53
C ASN A 117 -6.78 -9.93 20.00
N SER A 118 -5.93 -10.96 19.93
CA SER A 118 -4.52 -10.87 20.31
C SER A 118 -3.77 -9.82 19.47
N ARG A 119 -3.97 -9.82 18.16
CA ARG A 119 -3.33 -8.87 17.24
C ARG A 119 -3.82 -7.43 17.46
N VAL A 120 -5.12 -7.23 17.68
CA VAL A 120 -5.69 -5.90 18.00
C VAL A 120 -5.10 -5.34 19.29
N SER A 121 -5.03 -6.14 20.35
CA SER A 121 -4.44 -5.69 21.62
C SER A 121 -2.99 -5.26 21.45
N LYS A 122 -2.18 -6.05 20.74
CA LYS A 122 -0.77 -5.72 20.46
C LYS A 122 -0.62 -4.43 19.65
N VAL A 123 -1.46 -4.22 18.63
CA VAL A 123 -1.40 -3.01 17.82
C VAL A 123 -1.80 -1.78 18.64
N LEU A 124 -2.86 -1.87 19.45
CA LEU A 124 -3.30 -0.75 20.29
C LEU A 124 -2.26 -0.41 21.37
N GLU A 125 -1.60 -1.40 21.95
CA GLU A 125 -0.48 -1.19 22.85
C GLU A 125 0.70 -0.49 22.14
N LEU A 126 1.06 -0.96 20.95
CA LEU A 126 2.16 -0.39 20.15
C LEU A 126 1.95 1.11 19.82
N VAL A 127 0.71 1.50 19.57
CA VAL A 127 0.36 2.90 19.23
C VAL A 127 -0.16 3.70 20.45
N GLU A 128 -0.03 3.16 21.67
CA GLU A 128 -0.43 3.80 22.93
C GLU A 128 -1.94 4.15 23.00
N LEU A 129 -2.78 3.35 22.34
CA LEU A 129 -4.24 3.52 22.32
C LEU A 129 -4.99 2.42 23.10
N THR A 130 -4.35 1.80 24.07
CA THR A 130 -5.01 0.84 24.98
C THR A 130 -6.18 1.54 25.70
N GLY A 131 -7.36 0.89 25.72
CA GLY A 131 -8.59 1.45 26.29
C GLY A 131 -9.48 2.18 25.27
N PHE A 132 -9.03 2.32 24.01
CA PHE A 132 -9.80 2.95 22.93
C PHE A 132 -10.58 1.94 22.07
N GLU A 133 -10.55 0.66 22.41
CA GLU A 133 -11.11 -0.44 21.60
C GLU A 133 -12.56 -0.21 21.19
N LYS A 134 -13.36 0.34 22.11
CA LYS A 134 -14.81 0.57 21.94
C LYS A 134 -15.14 1.97 21.42
N LYS A 135 -14.16 2.85 21.28
CA LYS A 135 -14.37 4.19 20.73
C LYS A 135 -14.61 4.11 19.20
N PHE A 136 -15.27 5.12 18.68
CA PHE A 136 -15.50 5.28 17.23
C PHE A 136 -14.56 6.33 16.67
N PRO A 137 -14.24 6.24 15.36
CA PRO A 137 -13.43 7.26 14.67
C PRO A 137 -14.05 8.65 14.71
#